data_4769c6fb93b7610a1bce8982815140f0
#
_entry.id   4769c6fb93b7610a1bce8982815140f0
#
_cell.length_a   1.000
_cell.length_b   1.000
_cell.length_c   1.000
_cell.angle_alpha   90.00
_cell.angle_beta   90.00
_cell.angle_gamma   90.00
#
_symmetry.space_group_name_H-M   'P 1'
#
loop_
_entity.id
_entity.type
_entity.pdbx_description
1 polymer ?
#
loop_
_entity_poly.entity_id
_entity_poly.type
_entity_poly.pdbx_seq_one_letter_code
_entity_poly.pdbx_strand_id
1 'polypeptide(L)'
;MWILYSTRCVLLVLTALLMINAAEATEKQPNIIYILADDLGYGDLGCYGQELIKTPNIDSLAKTGMRFTDHYSGAPVCAPARCVLLTGLHTGHCPIRGNRALEFEGNVPIPKSYVTLGEVMQKAGYATGAFGKWGQGYPGSVGDPVLRGFDQFYGYNCQREAHNYYPGHLWKNDKKVVLTGNEKGKKEQYSHDLITEQALSFIATPRDKPFFVYVPYTIPHTSFQVPDLELYKGKSWSVNQKTQAAMISRMDRDVGRIVKQVQALG
;
A
#
# COMPACT_ATOMS: atom_id res chain seq x y z
N MET A 1 -3.84 -64.62 24.61
CA MET A 1 -2.59 -63.85 24.47
C MET A 1 -2.51 -63.06 23.16
N TRP A 2 -3.04 -63.51 22.05
CA TRP A 2 -3.01 -62.84 20.72
C TRP A 2 -3.94 -61.62 20.61
N ILE A 3 -5.07 -61.57 21.29
CA ILE A 3 -6.07 -60.48 21.23
C ILE A 3 -5.55 -59.22 21.90
N LEU A 4 -4.74 -59.34 22.95
CA LEU A 4 -4.15 -58.19 23.69
C LEU A 4 -3.03 -57.47 22.91
N TYR A 5 -2.33 -58.18 22.02
CA TYR A 5 -1.30 -57.57 21.15
C TYR A 5 -1.91 -56.75 20.01
N SER A 6 -3.02 -57.23 19.42
CA SER A 6 -3.69 -56.55 18.32
C SER A 6 -4.33 -55.22 18.76
N THR A 7 -4.94 -55.16 19.93
CA THR A 7 -5.50 -53.90 20.48
C THR A 7 -4.44 -52.84 20.84
N ARG A 8 -3.28 -53.28 21.34
CA ARG A 8 -2.17 -52.35 21.63
C ARG A 8 -1.54 -51.77 20.36
N CYS A 9 -1.40 -52.56 19.29
CA CYS A 9 -0.90 -52.07 18.01
C CYS A 9 -1.89 -51.11 17.34
N VAL A 10 -3.19 -51.38 17.39
CA VAL A 10 -4.21 -50.45 16.85
C VAL A 10 -4.25 -49.15 17.62
N LEU A 11 -4.11 -49.18 18.97
CA LEU A 11 -4.07 -47.97 19.79
C LEU A 11 -2.82 -47.12 19.49
N LEU A 12 -1.65 -47.76 19.30
CA LEU A 12 -0.40 -47.05 18.94
C LEU A 12 -0.47 -46.44 17.54
N VAL A 13 -1.09 -47.08 16.58
CA VAL A 13 -1.28 -46.55 15.23
C VAL A 13 -2.28 -45.39 15.26
N LEU A 14 -3.36 -45.46 16.03
CA LEU A 14 -4.34 -44.39 16.19
C LEU A 14 -3.72 -43.17 16.91
N THR A 15 -2.90 -43.39 17.94
CA THR A 15 -2.18 -42.29 18.61
C THR A 15 -1.12 -41.65 17.72
N ALA A 16 -0.41 -42.42 16.91
CA ALA A 16 0.54 -41.90 15.92
C ALA A 16 -0.16 -41.11 14.81
N LEU A 17 -1.33 -41.58 14.32
CA LEU A 17 -2.16 -40.84 13.35
C LEU A 17 -2.75 -39.54 13.95
N LEU A 18 -3.14 -39.55 15.22
CA LEU A 18 -3.57 -38.34 15.92
C LEU A 18 -2.43 -37.33 16.15
N MET A 19 -1.21 -37.81 16.40
CA MET A 19 -0.04 -36.93 16.54
C MET A 19 0.44 -36.37 15.19
N ILE A 20 0.27 -37.08 14.08
CA ILE A 20 0.58 -36.57 12.73
C ILE A 20 -0.39 -35.43 12.34
N ASN A 21 -1.67 -35.53 12.70
CA ASN A 21 -2.64 -34.45 12.49
C ASN A 21 -2.46 -33.23 13.42
N ALA A 22 -1.75 -33.39 14.56
CA ALA A 22 -1.42 -32.28 15.47
C ALA A 22 -0.13 -31.53 15.09
N ALA A 23 0.62 -32.05 14.12
CA ALA A 23 1.91 -31.50 13.72
C ALA A 23 1.86 -30.69 12.40
N GLU A 24 0.68 -30.40 11.84
CA GLU A 24 0.55 -29.25 10.96
C GLU A 24 0.68 -28.01 11.85
N ALA A 25 1.91 -27.64 12.14
CA ALA A 25 2.21 -26.29 12.56
C ALA A 25 1.62 -25.38 11.48
N THR A 26 0.48 -24.76 11.75
CA THR A 26 -0.07 -23.74 10.86
C THR A 26 1.00 -22.69 10.72
N GLU A 27 1.72 -22.69 9.59
CA GLU A 27 2.70 -21.67 9.30
C GLU A 27 2.00 -20.33 9.51
N LYS A 28 2.54 -19.53 10.43
CA LYS A 28 1.97 -18.23 10.76
C LYS A 28 1.97 -17.39 9.49
N GLN A 29 0.80 -17.04 9.01
CA GLN A 29 0.66 -16.21 7.82
C GLN A 29 1.48 -14.92 7.98
N PRO A 30 2.30 -14.54 6.98
CA PRO A 30 3.16 -13.36 7.08
C PRO A 30 2.33 -12.07 7.05
N ASN A 31 2.81 -11.04 7.72
CA ASN A 31 2.34 -9.69 7.47
C ASN A 31 2.77 -9.23 6.08
N ILE A 32 1.89 -8.53 5.36
CA ILE A 32 2.13 -8.10 3.98
C ILE A 32 1.95 -6.59 3.90
N ILE A 33 2.96 -5.91 3.36
CA ILE A 33 2.90 -4.48 3.05
C ILE A 33 3.18 -4.31 1.56
N TYR A 34 2.24 -3.72 0.86
CA TYR A 34 2.37 -3.39 -0.56
C TYR A 34 2.44 -1.87 -0.73
N ILE A 35 3.62 -1.36 -1.08
CA ILE A 35 3.86 0.06 -1.32
C ILE A 35 3.87 0.30 -2.83
N LEU A 36 3.04 1.23 -3.30
CA LEU A 36 2.94 1.64 -4.69
C LEU A 36 3.31 3.12 -4.80
N ALA A 37 4.33 3.46 -5.56
CA ALA A 37 4.67 4.83 -5.92
C ALA A 37 3.89 5.24 -7.18
N ASP A 38 3.56 6.53 -7.30
CA ASP A 38 2.83 7.09 -8.44
C ASP A 38 3.80 7.87 -9.34
N ASP A 39 3.97 7.44 -10.58
CA ASP A 39 4.91 8.00 -11.57
C ASP A 39 6.40 7.94 -11.15
N LEU A 40 6.79 6.90 -10.43
CA LEU A 40 8.20 6.62 -10.15
C LEU A 40 8.80 5.82 -11.33
N GLY A 41 9.83 6.37 -11.94
CA GLY A 41 10.52 5.72 -13.04
C GLY A 41 11.51 4.63 -12.57
N TYR A 42 11.78 3.65 -13.45
CA TYR A 42 12.78 2.61 -13.20
C TYR A 42 14.15 3.19 -12.81
N GLY A 43 14.59 4.24 -13.52
CA GLY A 43 15.87 4.91 -13.31
C GLY A 43 15.89 5.89 -12.14
N ASP A 44 14.85 5.98 -11.32
CA ASP A 44 14.78 6.93 -10.20
C ASP A 44 15.34 6.34 -8.89
N LEU A 45 15.63 5.03 -8.84
CA LEU A 45 16.10 4.31 -7.65
C LEU A 45 17.57 3.88 -7.77
N GLY A 46 18.31 3.97 -6.67
CA GLY A 46 19.73 3.58 -6.60
C GLY A 46 19.94 2.12 -6.98
N CYS A 47 19.08 1.20 -6.55
CA CYS A 47 19.16 -0.22 -6.88
C CYS A 47 18.99 -0.52 -8.38
N TYR A 48 18.52 0.44 -9.18
CA TYR A 48 18.44 0.39 -10.63
C TYR A 48 19.42 1.34 -11.35
N GLY A 49 20.42 1.87 -10.63
CA GLY A 49 21.50 2.65 -11.22
C GLY A 49 21.38 4.16 -11.06
N GLN A 50 20.42 4.69 -10.29
CA GLN A 50 20.35 6.11 -9.98
C GLN A 50 21.47 6.54 -9.04
N GLU A 51 22.29 7.50 -9.46
CA GLU A 51 23.43 8.00 -8.67
C GLU A 51 23.16 9.33 -7.98
N LEU A 52 22.25 10.14 -8.54
CA LEU A 52 22.01 11.52 -8.13
C LEU A 52 20.94 11.60 -7.03
N ILE A 53 19.90 10.78 -7.11
CA ILE A 53 18.82 10.69 -6.12
C ILE A 53 19.17 9.58 -5.13
N LYS A 54 18.97 9.83 -3.84
CA LYS A 54 19.35 8.88 -2.78
C LYS A 54 18.15 8.11 -2.26
N THR A 55 18.21 6.78 -2.37
CA THR A 55 17.16 5.84 -1.98
C THR A 55 17.70 4.66 -1.16
N PRO A 56 18.48 4.92 -0.06
CA PRO A 56 19.22 3.87 0.65
C PRO A 56 18.32 2.81 1.30
N ASN A 57 17.10 3.16 1.70
CA ASN A 57 16.19 2.21 2.35
C ASN A 57 15.57 1.24 1.33
N ILE A 58 15.13 1.75 0.17
CA ILE A 58 14.63 0.93 -0.93
C ILE A 58 15.76 0.08 -1.52
N ASP A 59 16.97 0.65 -1.65
CA ASP A 59 18.15 -0.08 -2.10
C ASP A 59 18.53 -1.23 -1.15
N SER A 60 18.33 -1.04 0.16
CA SER A 60 18.52 -2.08 1.16
C SER A 60 17.51 -3.22 1.00
N LEU A 61 16.24 -2.93 0.70
CA LEU A 61 15.24 -3.95 0.39
C LEU A 61 15.63 -4.76 -0.84
N ALA A 62 16.10 -4.09 -1.89
CA ALA A 62 16.58 -4.76 -3.10
C ALA A 62 17.81 -5.65 -2.85
N LYS A 63 18.68 -5.27 -1.90
CA LYS A 63 19.88 -6.02 -1.51
C LYS A 63 19.55 -7.27 -0.69
N THR A 64 18.52 -7.20 0.16
CA THR A 64 18.16 -8.28 1.10
C THR A 64 17.02 -9.15 0.62
N GLY A 65 16.28 -8.70 -0.39
CA GLY A 65 15.14 -9.38 -0.98
C GLY A 65 15.34 -9.68 -2.46
N MET A 66 14.26 -9.71 -3.20
CA MET A 66 14.24 -9.97 -4.64
C MET A 66 14.07 -8.66 -5.41
N ARG A 67 14.98 -8.39 -6.35
CA ARG A 67 14.91 -7.26 -7.28
C ARG A 67 14.43 -7.73 -8.64
N PHE A 68 13.29 -7.22 -9.09
CA PHE A 68 12.74 -7.51 -10.40
C PHE A 68 13.31 -6.55 -11.44
N THR A 69 13.80 -7.08 -12.56
CA THR A 69 14.30 -6.30 -13.70
C THR A 69 13.24 -6.08 -14.77
N ASP A 70 12.23 -6.93 -14.81
CA ASP A 70 11.16 -6.96 -15.82
C ASP A 70 9.78 -7.03 -15.12
N HIS A 71 9.46 -6.03 -14.32
CA HIS A 71 8.16 -5.87 -13.68
C HIS A 71 7.48 -4.61 -14.20
N TYR A 72 6.31 -4.77 -14.80
CA TYR A 72 5.58 -3.70 -15.48
C TYR A 72 4.26 -3.39 -14.78
N SER A 73 3.87 -2.11 -14.76
CA SER A 73 2.53 -1.71 -14.39
C SER A 73 1.50 -2.27 -15.38
N GLY A 74 0.33 -2.65 -14.90
CA GLY A 74 -0.74 -3.18 -15.73
C GLY A 74 -1.37 -2.16 -16.70
N ALA A 75 -1.10 -0.87 -16.50
CA ALA A 75 -1.53 0.22 -17.38
C ALA A 75 -0.67 1.47 -17.16
N PRO A 76 -0.55 2.36 -18.16
CA PRO A 76 0.28 3.56 -18.06
C PRO A 76 -0.38 4.73 -17.33
N VAL A 77 -1.61 4.57 -16.82
CA VAL A 77 -2.40 5.64 -16.20
C VAL A 77 -2.91 5.20 -14.83
N CYS A 78 -2.99 6.13 -13.88
CA CYS A 78 -3.23 5.89 -12.45
C CYS A 78 -4.43 4.97 -12.14
N ALA A 79 -5.67 5.36 -12.51
CA ALA A 79 -6.86 4.59 -12.14
C ALA A 79 -6.89 3.20 -12.80
N PRO A 80 -6.57 3.03 -14.10
CA PRO A 80 -6.46 1.72 -14.72
C PRO A 80 -5.37 0.84 -14.10
N ALA A 81 -4.17 1.37 -13.83
CA ALA A 81 -3.08 0.62 -13.20
C ALA A 81 -3.48 0.10 -11.81
N ARG A 82 -4.12 0.96 -11.00
CA ARG A 82 -4.65 0.58 -9.67
C ARG A 82 -5.78 -0.44 -9.77
N CYS A 83 -6.66 -0.31 -10.77
CA CYS A 83 -7.72 -1.28 -11.01
C CYS A 83 -7.17 -2.65 -11.40
N VAL A 84 -6.18 -2.71 -12.30
CA VAL A 84 -5.46 -3.96 -12.66
C VAL A 84 -4.84 -4.61 -11.43
N LEU A 85 -4.11 -3.82 -10.62
CA LEU A 85 -3.48 -4.30 -9.39
C LEU A 85 -4.52 -4.87 -8.41
N LEU A 86 -5.59 -4.12 -8.16
CA LEU A 86 -6.60 -4.48 -7.17
C LEU A 86 -7.47 -5.66 -7.60
N THR A 87 -7.71 -5.84 -8.90
CA THR A 87 -8.58 -6.90 -9.42
C THR A 87 -7.81 -8.11 -9.96
N GLY A 88 -6.50 -8.01 -10.19
CA GLY A 88 -5.71 -9.04 -10.84
C GLY A 88 -6.06 -9.25 -12.31
N LEU A 89 -6.85 -8.36 -12.92
CA LEU A 89 -7.33 -8.51 -14.29
C LEU A 89 -6.44 -7.70 -15.26
N HIS A 90 -6.13 -8.30 -16.40
CA HIS A 90 -5.47 -7.60 -17.50
C HIS A 90 -6.30 -6.39 -17.96
N THR A 91 -5.64 -5.32 -18.43
CA THR A 91 -6.27 -4.06 -18.87
C THR A 91 -7.43 -4.26 -19.86
N GLY A 92 -7.37 -5.28 -20.70
CA GLY A 92 -8.45 -5.66 -21.64
C GLY A 92 -9.73 -6.16 -20.95
N HIS A 93 -9.66 -6.62 -19.71
CA HIS A 93 -10.77 -7.18 -18.93
C HIS A 93 -11.10 -6.35 -17.68
N CYS A 94 -10.23 -5.41 -17.32
CA CYS A 94 -10.41 -4.54 -16.18
C CYS A 94 -11.57 -3.54 -16.42
N PRO A 95 -12.45 -3.28 -15.43
CA PRO A 95 -13.59 -2.40 -15.60
C PRO A 95 -13.21 -0.91 -15.76
N ILE A 96 -12.07 -0.49 -15.20
CA ILE A 96 -11.62 0.91 -15.29
C ILE A 96 -10.43 0.98 -16.24
N ARG A 97 -10.65 1.66 -17.39
CA ARG A 97 -9.69 1.76 -18.49
C ARG A 97 -9.17 3.18 -18.75
N GLY A 98 -9.54 4.15 -17.92
CA GLY A 98 -9.13 5.54 -18.02
C GLY A 98 -9.37 6.30 -16.73
N ASN A 99 -8.70 7.45 -16.59
CA ASN A 99 -8.96 8.37 -15.48
C ASN A 99 -10.28 9.10 -15.74
N ARG A 100 -11.36 8.61 -15.16
CA ARG A 100 -12.68 9.25 -15.23
C ARG A 100 -13.02 9.83 -13.87
N ALA A 101 -12.76 11.13 -13.74
CA ALA A 101 -13.24 11.90 -12.60
C ALA A 101 -14.77 12.12 -12.76
N LEU A 102 -15.45 12.16 -11.64
CA LEU A 102 -16.85 12.58 -11.56
C LEU A 102 -16.92 14.11 -11.42
N GLU A 103 -18.08 14.71 -11.62
CA GLU A 103 -18.27 16.15 -11.42
C GLU A 103 -18.00 16.55 -9.97
N PHE A 104 -18.41 15.72 -9.03
CA PHE A 104 -18.06 15.84 -7.61
C PHE A 104 -16.74 15.12 -7.29
N GLU A 105 -16.28 15.19 -6.05
CA GLU A 105 -15.07 14.52 -5.58
C GLU A 105 -15.24 12.99 -5.60
N GLY A 106 -14.65 12.34 -6.60
CA GLY A 106 -14.72 10.89 -6.77
C GLY A 106 -14.23 10.45 -8.14
N ASN A 107 -14.09 9.14 -8.28
CA ASN A 107 -13.83 8.44 -9.54
C ASN A 107 -14.92 7.41 -9.81
N VAL A 108 -15.03 6.97 -11.06
CA VAL A 108 -15.89 5.85 -11.42
C VAL A 108 -15.54 4.64 -10.56
N PRO A 109 -16.50 4.06 -9.83
CA PRO A 109 -16.22 2.97 -8.91
C PRO A 109 -15.97 1.65 -9.64
N ILE A 110 -15.11 0.79 -9.06
CA ILE A 110 -15.03 -0.62 -9.43
C ILE A 110 -16.39 -1.25 -9.14
N PRO A 111 -17.06 -1.90 -10.15
CA PRO A 111 -18.34 -2.53 -9.93
C PRO A 111 -18.26 -3.67 -8.90
N LYS A 112 -19.32 -3.89 -8.13
CA LYS A 112 -19.40 -4.90 -7.07
C LYS A 112 -19.13 -6.33 -7.55
N SER A 113 -19.37 -6.63 -8.82
CA SER A 113 -19.13 -7.94 -9.44
C SER A 113 -17.65 -8.32 -9.56
N TYR A 114 -16.74 -7.36 -9.40
CA TYR A 114 -15.30 -7.60 -9.45
C TYR A 114 -14.75 -7.73 -8.02
N VAL A 115 -14.08 -8.84 -7.73
CA VAL A 115 -13.40 -9.06 -6.44
C VAL A 115 -12.10 -8.25 -6.43
N THR A 116 -11.78 -7.64 -5.30
CA THR A 116 -10.53 -6.86 -5.12
C THR A 116 -9.54 -7.58 -4.23
N LEU A 117 -8.28 -7.21 -4.33
CA LEU A 117 -7.20 -7.69 -3.46
C LEU A 117 -7.54 -7.50 -1.97
N GLY A 118 -8.15 -6.36 -1.60
CA GLY A 118 -8.60 -6.12 -0.23
C GLY A 118 -9.60 -7.18 0.25
N GLU A 119 -10.62 -7.49 -0.57
CA GLU A 119 -11.61 -8.54 -0.25
C GLU A 119 -10.99 -9.93 -0.15
N VAL A 120 -10.01 -10.24 -1.01
CA VAL A 120 -9.26 -11.52 -0.95
C VAL A 120 -8.49 -11.62 0.37
N MET A 121 -7.77 -10.57 0.74
CA MET A 121 -6.97 -10.55 1.96
C MET A 121 -7.85 -10.58 3.22
N GLN A 122 -8.95 -9.83 3.24
CA GLN A 122 -9.91 -9.86 4.34
C GLN A 122 -10.54 -11.26 4.51
N LYS A 123 -10.92 -11.90 3.40
CA LYS A 123 -11.44 -13.29 3.39
C LYS A 123 -10.38 -14.31 3.87
N ALA A 124 -9.11 -14.05 3.60
CA ALA A 124 -7.99 -14.86 4.08
C ALA A 124 -7.67 -14.62 5.58
N GLY A 125 -8.43 -13.78 6.28
CA GLY A 125 -8.30 -13.54 7.72
C GLY A 125 -7.36 -12.41 8.11
N TYR A 126 -6.85 -11.64 7.15
CA TYR A 126 -5.99 -10.48 7.43
C TYR A 126 -6.78 -9.30 7.98
N ALA A 127 -6.18 -8.55 8.90
CA ALA A 127 -6.57 -7.17 9.16
C ALA A 127 -6.06 -6.29 8.02
N THR A 128 -6.93 -5.47 7.41
CA THR A 128 -6.62 -4.80 6.15
C THR A 128 -6.65 -3.28 6.28
N GLY A 129 -5.63 -2.61 5.74
CA GLY A 129 -5.56 -1.15 5.71
C GLY A 129 -5.10 -0.61 4.37
N ALA A 130 -5.69 0.50 3.92
CA ALA A 130 -5.26 1.21 2.71
C ALA A 130 -4.96 2.69 3.05
N PHE A 131 -3.76 3.17 2.70
CA PHE A 131 -3.28 4.48 3.09
C PHE A 131 -2.65 5.20 1.88
N GLY A 132 -3.39 6.14 1.28
CA GLY A 132 -2.90 6.90 0.12
C GLY A 132 -3.97 7.25 -0.90
N LYS A 133 -3.59 7.19 -2.19
CA LYS A 133 -4.43 7.53 -3.33
C LYS A 133 -5.28 6.34 -3.76
N TRP A 134 -6.60 6.41 -3.58
CA TRP A 134 -7.53 5.35 -3.95
C TRP A 134 -7.92 5.39 -5.44
N GLY A 135 -8.82 6.30 -5.79
CA GLY A 135 -9.23 6.56 -7.17
C GLY A 135 -10.05 5.45 -7.85
N GLN A 136 -10.70 4.60 -7.09
CA GLN A 136 -11.50 3.47 -7.57
C GLN A 136 -12.96 3.53 -7.10
N GLY A 137 -13.41 4.73 -6.72
CA GLY A 137 -14.73 5.01 -6.20
C GLY A 137 -14.76 6.32 -5.43
N TYR A 138 -15.73 6.45 -4.52
CA TYR A 138 -15.93 7.56 -3.61
C TYR A 138 -16.69 7.08 -2.37
N PRO A 139 -16.73 7.84 -1.26
CA PRO A 139 -17.43 7.44 -0.05
C PRO A 139 -18.87 7.07 -0.28
N GLY A 140 -19.28 5.89 0.16
CA GLY A 140 -20.63 5.33 -0.02
C GLY A 140 -20.91 4.72 -1.39
N SER A 141 -19.96 4.77 -2.35
CA SER A 141 -20.09 4.04 -3.61
C SER A 141 -19.76 2.56 -3.43
N VAL A 142 -20.15 1.72 -4.39
CA VAL A 142 -19.74 0.30 -4.42
C VAL A 142 -18.23 0.09 -4.55
N GLY A 143 -17.49 1.14 -4.90
CA GLY A 143 -16.03 1.15 -4.98
C GLY A 143 -15.35 1.82 -3.78
N ASP A 144 -16.09 2.13 -2.71
CA ASP A 144 -15.53 2.67 -1.47
C ASP A 144 -14.50 1.69 -0.88
N PRO A 145 -13.30 2.12 -0.46
CA PRO A 145 -12.27 1.25 0.08
C PRO A 145 -12.79 0.31 1.19
N VAL A 146 -13.63 0.82 2.10
CA VAL A 146 -14.17 0.02 3.21
C VAL A 146 -15.16 -1.05 2.74
N LEU A 147 -15.83 -0.83 1.60
CA LEU A 147 -16.69 -1.82 0.96
C LEU A 147 -15.92 -2.76 0.02
N ARG A 148 -14.64 -2.46 -0.21
CA ARG A 148 -13.74 -3.23 -1.08
C ARG A 148 -12.65 -3.96 -0.28
N GLY A 149 -12.97 -4.32 0.98
CA GLY A 149 -12.17 -5.21 1.81
C GLY A 149 -11.05 -4.54 2.59
N PHE A 150 -11.11 -3.23 2.84
CA PHE A 150 -10.19 -2.55 3.75
C PHE A 150 -10.90 -2.12 5.03
N ASP A 151 -10.48 -2.66 6.17
CA ASP A 151 -11.04 -2.32 7.49
C ASP A 151 -10.78 -0.86 7.85
N GLN A 152 -9.67 -0.30 7.36
CA GLN A 152 -9.31 1.09 7.54
C GLN A 152 -8.78 1.70 6.24
N PHE A 153 -9.25 2.92 5.94
CA PHE A 153 -8.75 3.76 4.87
C PHE A 153 -8.36 5.14 5.39
N TYR A 154 -7.24 5.68 4.89
CA TYR A 154 -6.91 7.09 5.06
C TYR A 154 -6.19 7.63 3.82
N GLY A 155 -6.70 8.70 3.22
CA GLY A 155 -6.06 9.29 2.04
C GLY A 155 -7.03 10.03 1.12
N TYR A 156 -6.71 10.00 -0.17
CA TYR A 156 -7.50 10.62 -1.24
C TYR A 156 -8.47 9.62 -1.87
N ASN A 157 -9.74 9.99 -1.97
CA ASN A 157 -10.72 9.20 -2.70
C ASN A 157 -10.50 9.23 -4.20
N CYS A 158 -10.21 10.41 -4.75
CA CYS A 158 -10.13 10.61 -6.18
C CYS A 158 -8.73 10.95 -6.68
N GLN A 159 -8.51 10.71 -7.97
CA GLN A 159 -7.24 10.99 -8.63
C GLN A 159 -6.93 12.49 -8.67
N ARG A 160 -7.94 13.34 -8.91
CA ARG A 160 -7.77 14.78 -9.09
C ARG A 160 -7.24 15.46 -7.84
N GLU A 161 -7.83 15.21 -6.68
CA GLU A 161 -7.41 15.81 -5.41
C GLU A 161 -6.01 15.33 -4.97
N ALA A 162 -5.63 14.11 -5.37
CA ALA A 162 -4.32 13.54 -5.08
C ALA A 162 -3.15 14.25 -5.79
N HIS A 163 -3.40 15.19 -6.70
CA HIS A 163 -2.37 16.02 -7.32
C HIS A 163 -2.04 17.28 -6.50
N ASN A 164 -2.70 17.48 -5.35
CA ASN A 164 -2.41 18.55 -4.39
C ASN A 164 -1.86 17.92 -3.11
N TYR A 165 -0.61 18.19 -2.78
CA TYR A 165 0.04 17.62 -1.59
C TYR A 165 -0.24 18.40 -0.30
N TYR A 166 -0.91 19.54 -0.40
CA TYR A 166 -1.42 20.33 0.73
C TYR A 166 -2.94 20.53 0.58
N PRO A 167 -3.72 19.42 0.52
CA PRO A 167 -5.15 19.52 0.33
C PRO A 167 -5.84 20.11 1.54
N GLY A 168 -7.05 20.64 1.35
CA GLY A 168 -7.87 21.14 2.46
C GLY A 168 -8.46 20.01 3.32
N HIS A 169 -8.45 18.77 2.83
CA HIS A 169 -8.92 17.61 3.57
C HIS A 169 -8.37 16.30 2.98
N LEU A 170 -8.43 15.25 3.80
CA LEU A 170 -8.31 13.85 3.41
C LEU A 170 -9.53 13.07 3.93
N TRP A 171 -9.61 11.81 3.60
CA TRP A 171 -10.69 10.94 4.07
C TRP A 171 -10.16 9.90 5.05
N LYS A 172 -10.91 9.66 6.13
CA LYS A 172 -10.72 8.52 7.03
C LYS A 172 -11.98 7.67 6.95
N ASN A 173 -11.89 6.55 6.27
CA ASN A 173 -13.05 5.76 5.85
C ASN A 173 -14.04 6.65 5.05
N ASP A 174 -15.26 6.78 5.51
CA ASP A 174 -16.33 7.61 4.96
C ASP A 174 -16.35 9.06 5.50
N LYS A 175 -15.41 9.40 6.40
CA LYS A 175 -15.39 10.70 7.08
C LYS A 175 -14.32 11.63 6.50
N LYS A 176 -14.75 12.84 6.18
CA LYS A 176 -13.85 13.92 5.77
C LYS A 176 -13.07 14.44 6.96
N VAL A 177 -11.73 14.46 6.84
CA VAL A 177 -10.80 15.01 7.82
C VAL A 177 -10.27 16.33 7.28
N VAL A 178 -10.76 17.45 7.82
CA VAL A 178 -10.33 18.79 7.42
C VAL A 178 -8.90 19.04 7.89
N LEU A 179 -8.07 19.57 7.01
CA LEU A 179 -6.68 19.94 7.28
C LEU A 179 -6.57 21.46 7.47
N THR A 180 -6.87 21.91 8.69
CA THR A 180 -6.93 23.36 9.02
C THR A 180 -5.61 24.08 8.82
N GLY A 181 -4.47 23.37 8.94
CA GLY A 181 -3.14 23.92 8.64
C GLY A 181 -2.91 24.22 7.15
N ASN A 182 -3.83 23.82 6.26
CA ASN A 182 -3.76 24.11 4.83
C ASN A 182 -4.80 25.15 4.37
N GLU A 183 -5.64 25.64 5.29
CA GLU A 183 -6.64 26.67 4.97
C GLU A 183 -5.99 27.97 4.50
N LYS A 184 -6.69 28.70 3.63
CA LYS A 184 -6.25 29.99 3.08
C LYS A 184 -4.89 29.94 2.39
N GLY A 185 -4.54 28.78 1.79
CA GLY A 185 -3.30 28.60 1.04
C GLY A 185 -2.05 28.34 1.91
N LYS A 186 -2.22 28.11 3.21
CA LYS A 186 -1.13 27.61 4.06
C LYS A 186 -0.70 26.22 3.61
N LYS A 187 0.52 25.82 3.96
CA LYS A 187 1.15 24.56 3.59
C LYS A 187 1.82 23.92 4.81
N GLU A 188 1.04 23.71 5.88
CA GLU A 188 1.53 23.20 7.16
C GLU A 188 1.35 21.68 7.29
N GLN A 189 0.41 21.08 6.54
CA GLN A 189 0.05 19.65 6.63
C GLN A 189 0.27 18.95 5.29
N TYR A 190 1.45 18.35 5.14
CA TYR A 190 1.83 17.62 3.93
C TYR A 190 1.16 16.24 3.91
N SER A 191 0.36 15.96 2.91
CA SER A 191 -0.47 14.76 2.84
C SER A 191 0.30 13.44 2.88
N HIS A 192 1.47 13.37 2.24
CA HIS A 192 2.30 12.16 2.27
C HIS A 192 2.71 11.78 3.70
N ASP A 193 3.12 12.77 4.51
CA ASP A 193 3.50 12.53 5.89
C ASP A 193 2.31 12.02 6.71
N LEU A 194 1.14 12.67 6.58
CA LEU A 194 -0.09 12.25 7.27
C LEU A 194 -0.51 10.83 6.89
N ILE A 195 -0.40 10.48 5.62
CA ILE A 195 -0.70 9.13 5.10
C ILE A 195 0.27 8.12 5.72
N THR A 196 1.56 8.43 5.73
CA THR A 196 2.59 7.56 6.33
C THR A 196 2.34 7.35 7.83
N GLU A 197 2.03 8.42 8.59
CA GLU A 197 1.72 8.30 10.02
C GLU A 197 0.52 7.39 10.28
N GLN A 198 -0.54 7.45 9.46
CA GLN A 198 -1.69 6.56 9.60
C GLN A 198 -1.34 5.12 9.25
N ALA A 199 -0.52 4.87 8.24
CA ALA A 199 -0.02 3.53 7.91
C ALA A 199 0.82 2.95 9.07
N LEU A 200 1.76 3.72 9.61
CA LEU A 200 2.58 3.33 10.77
C LEU A 200 1.73 3.05 12.00
N SER A 201 0.73 3.89 12.28
CA SER A 201 -0.21 3.69 13.39
C SER A 201 -0.99 2.40 13.23
N PHE A 202 -1.46 2.09 12.02
CA PHE A 202 -2.14 0.83 11.73
C PHE A 202 -1.20 -0.38 11.94
N ILE A 203 0.04 -0.32 11.45
CA ILE A 203 1.04 -1.37 11.61
C ILE A 203 1.36 -1.61 13.09
N ALA A 204 1.49 -0.54 13.88
CA ALA A 204 1.82 -0.60 15.30
C ALA A 204 0.66 -1.12 16.19
N THR A 205 -0.57 -1.15 15.68
CA THR A 205 -1.73 -1.61 16.47
C THR A 205 -1.60 -3.09 16.79
N PRO A 206 -1.56 -3.51 18.09
CA PRO A 206 -1.50 -4.92 18.48
C PRO A 206 -2.69 -5.71 17.95
N ARG A 207 -2.44 -6.91 17.43
CA ARG A 207 -3.48 -7.82 16.93
C ARG A 207 -3.01 -9.27 16.87
N ASP A 208 -3.93 -10.19 16.98
CA ASP A 208 -3.66 -11.63 16.84
C ASP A 208 -3.66 -12.11 15.39
N LYS A 209 -4.19 -11.29 14.47
CA LYS A 209 -4.28 -11.59 13.05
C LYS A 209 -3.09 -11.00 12.28
N PRO A 210 -2.64 -11.65 11.19
CA PRO A 210 -1.73 -11.01 10.26
C PRO A 210 -2.39 -9.79 9.64
N PHE A 211 -1.60 -8.84 9.16
CA PHE A 211 -2.13 -7.66 8.49
C PHE A 211 -1.67 -7.56 7.03
N PHE A 212 -2.55 -7.01 6.21
CA PHE A 212 -2.26 -6.54 4.87
C PHE A 212 -2.41 -5.03 4.82
N VAL A 213 -1.34 -4.33 4.46
CA VAL A 213 -1.32 -2.87 4.31
C VAL A 213 -1.01 -2.51 2.87
N TYR A 214 -1.95 -1.85 2.23
CA TYR A 214 -1.77 -1.26 0.91
C TYR A 214 -1.46 0.23 1.07
N VAL A 215 -0.29 0.66 0.61
CA VAL A 215 0.18 2.05 0.69
C VAL A 215 0.37 2.61 -0.72
N PRO A 216 -0.72 3.00 -1.38
CA PRO A 216 -0.66 3.64 -2.70
C PRO A 216 -0.29 5.12 -2.57
N TYR A 217 0.98 5.40 -2.38
CA TYR A 217 1.49 6.75 -2.31
C TYR A 217 1.15 7.57 -3.55
N THR A 218 1.12 8.89 -3.39
CA THR A 218 0.92 9.84 -4.47
C THR A 218 2.25 10.30 -5.05
N ILE A 219 3.31 10.34 -4.23
CA ILE A 219 4.65 10.78 -4.66
C ILE A 219 5.34 9.70 -5.49
N PRO A 220 6.19 10.11 -6.47
CA PRO A 220 6.60 11.48 -6.81
C PRO A 220 5.80 12.14 -7.94
N HIS A 221 4.51 11.82 -8.14
CA HIS A 221 3.66 12.38 -9.20
C HIS A 221 3.66 13.92 -9.20
N THR A 222 3.52 14.54 -10.38
CA THR A 222 3.30 16.00 -10.50
C THR A 222 1.93 16.39 -9.91
N SER A 223 1.69 17.62 -9.44
CA SER A 223 2.61 18.75 -9.36
C SER A 223 3.62 18.56 -8.24
N PHE A 224 4.91 18.76 -8.55
CA PHE A 224 5.96 18.54 -7.56
C PHE A 224 5.85 19.52 -6.39
N GLN A 225 5.64 19.01 -5.20
CA GLN A 225 5.58 19.77 -3.95
C GLN A 225 6.20 18.94 -2.83
N VAL A 226 7.00 19.57 -2.00
CA VAL A 226 7.66 18.96 -0.85
C VAL A 226 7.88 20.04 0.23
N PRO A 227 7.84 19.69 1.53
CA PRO A 227 8.07 20.68 2.59
C PRO A 227 9.47 21.26 2.59
N ASP A 228 10.49 20.45 2.27
CA ASP A 228 11.90 20.87 2.20
C ASP A 228 12.61 20.12 1.07
N LEU A 229 13.53 20.80 0.39
CA LEU A 229 14.39 20.23 -0.65
C LEU A 229 15.53 19.36 -0.09
N GLU A 230 15.76 19.42 1.21
CA GLU A 230 16.73 18.59 1.95
C GLU A 230 18.12 18.55 1.26
N LEU A 231 18.57 17.36 0.87
CA LEU A 231 19.88 17.14 0.22
C LEU A 231 20.05 17.88 -1.12
N TYR A 232 18.96 18.32 -1.76
CA TYR A 232 18.97 18.87 -3.10
C TYR A 232 18.91 20.40 -3.15
N LYS A 233 18.79 21.08 -2.00
CA LYS A 233 18.67 22.53 -1.89
C LYS A 233 19.81 23.26 -2.62
N GLY A 234 21.05 22.84 -2.43
CA GLY A 234 22.25 23.44 -3.01
C GLY A 234 22.61 22.99 -4.44
N LYS A 235 21.81 22.11 -5.06
CA LYS A 235 22.10 21.65 -6.42
C LYS A 235 21.77 22.70 -7.46
N SER A 236 22.52 22.75 -8.55
CA SER A 236 22.30 23.63 -9.72
C SER A 236 21.18 23.18 -10.65
N TRP A 237 20.33 22.27 -10.20
CA TRP A 237 19.20 21.71 -10.95
C TRP A 237 18.01 22.68 -10.97
N SER A 238 17.09 22.48 -11.91
CA SER A 238 15.81 23.17 -11.90
C SER A 238 15.02 22.91 -10.62
N VAL A 239 14.10 23.80 -10.29
CA VAL A 239 13.25 23.65 -9.09
C VAL A 239 12.48 22.33 -9.14
N ASN A 240 11.94 21.96 -10.32
CA ASN A 240 11.18 20.71 -10.48
C ASN A 240 12.05 19.49 -10.24
N GLN A 241 13.28 19.44 -10.79
CA GLN A 241 14.20 18.33 -10.56
C GLN A 241 14.57 18.18 -9.07
N LYS A 242 14.88 19.29 -8.39
CA LYS A 242 15.18 19.28 -6.96
C LYS A 242 13.99 18.79 -6.14
N THR A 243 12.79 19.26 -6.49
CA THR A 243 11.57 18.92 -5.75
C THR A 243 11.22 17.44 -5.95
N GLN A 244 11.29 16.94 -7.19
CA GLN A 244 11.06 15.52 -7.49
C GLN A 244 12.06 14.63 -6.74
N ALA A 245 13.36 14.97 -6.78
CA ALA A 245 14.39 14.23 -6.06
C ALA A 245 14.13 14.20 -4.54
N ALA A 246 13.73 15.33 -3.97
CA ALA A 246 13.39 15.44 -2.56
C ALA A 246 12.12 14.60 -2.21
N MET A 247 11.11 14.60 -3.09
CA MET A 247 9.93 13.74 -2.91
C MET A 247 10.31 12.25 -2.91
N ILE A 248 11.17 11.80 -3.83
CA ILE A 248 11.64 10.42 -3.92
C ILE A 248 12.43 10.03 -2.65
N SER A 249 13.38 10.87 -2.21
CA SER A 249 14.15 10.59 -0.99
C SER A 249 13.29 10.64 0.27
N ARG A 250 12.23 11.48 0.29
CA ARG A 250 11.25 11.48 1.39
C ARG A 250 10.45 10.19 1.44
N MET A 251 10.00 9.69 0.29
CA MET A 251 9.35 8.38 0.19
C MET A 251 10.29 7.27 0.67
N ASP A 252 11.53 7.26 0.21
CA ASP A 252 12.55 6.29 0.65
C ASP A 252 12.73 6.29 2.17
N ARG A 253 12.85 7.48 2.78
CA ARG A 253 12.90 7.62 4.25
C ARG A 253 11.70 6.95 4.91
N ASP A 254 10.51 7.14 4.38
CA ASP A 254 9.28 6.64 4.98
C ASP A 254 9.08 5.14 4.73
N VAL A 255 9.59 4.60 3.62
CA VAL A 255 9.77 3.14 3.42
C VAL A 255 10.67 2.57 4.52
N GLY A 256 11.79 3.25 4.83
CA GLY A 256 12.69 2.85 5.92
C GLY A 256 12.00 2.86 7.29
N ARG A 257 11.12 3.83 7.57
CA ARG A 257 10.32 3.89 8.81
C ARG A 257 9.34 2.72 8.90
N ILE A 258 8.67 2.37 7.80
CA ILE A 258 7.76 1.23 7.73
C ILE A 258 8.51 -0.07 7.99
N VAL A 259 9.65 -0.29 7.32
CA VAL A 259 10.49 -1.48 7.50
C VAL A 259 10.94 -1.60 8.96
N LYS A 260 11.44 -0.52 9.55
CA LYS A 260 11.86 -0.49 10.96
C LYS A 260 10.70 -0.79 11.92
N GLN A 261 9.51 -0.27 11.65
CA GLN A 261 8.31 -0.55 12.45
C GLN A 261 7.94 -2.04 12.41
N VAL A 262 7.99 -2.67 11.23
CA VAL A 262 7.72 -4.11 11.08
C VAL A 262 8.77 -4.95 11.81
N GLN A 263 10.04 -4.62 11.66
CA GLN A 263 11.12 -5.32 12.37
C GLN A 263 10.98 -5.25 13.90
N ALA A 264 10.44 -4.16 14.42
CA ALA A 264 10.19 -3.99 15.86
C ALA A 264 9.01 -4.84 16.38
N LEU A 265 8.19 -5.42 15.50
CA LEU A 265 7.08 -6.31 15.88
C LEU A 265 7.52 -7.79 16.01
N GLY A 266 8.71 -8.15 15.57
CA GLY A 266 9.26 -9.52 15.58
C GLY A 266 8.82 -10.30 14.37
#